data_9ed5cd8850412b3a885d90a5838b55f7
#
_entry.id   9ed5cd8850412b3a885d90a5838b55f7
#
_cell.length_a   1.000
_cell.length_b   1.000
_cell.length_c   1.000
_cell.angle_alpha   90.00
_cell.angle_beta   90.00
_cell.angle_gamma   90.00
#
_symmetry.space_group_name_H-M   'P 1'
#
loop_
_entity.id
_entity.type
_entity.pdbx_description
1 polymer ?
#
loop_
_entity_poly.entity_id
_entity_poly.type
_entity_poly.pdbx_seq_one_letter_code
_entity_poly.pdbx_strand_id
1 'polypeptide(L)'
;MDALLSIRPFYVKEILQGTKKYEYRKCIPKNIVNRYYIYESNPVQRIIGYFTCQNILSDTPMNIWNQTCKYGGISYFDYQKYFRNRDSTYALKIDAVYSFSTPVNPWIYDKFYPPQSFIYLKEGALYEKLCSVV
;
A
#
# COMPACT_ATOMS: atom_id res chain seq x y z
N MET A 1 -9.26 -2.65 12.20
CA MET A 1 -9.81 -2.46 10.85
C MET A 1 -8.70 -2.67 9.84
N ASP A 2 -8.99 -3.29 8.71
CA ASP A 2 -8.03 -3.55 7.66
C ASP A 2 -8.37 -2.75 6.41
N ALA A 3 -7.37 -2.46 5.60
CA ALA A 3 -7.52 -1.70 4.38
C ALA A 3 -6.87 -2.43 3.21
N LEU A 4 -7.31 -2.08 2.00
CA LEU A 4 -6.72 -2.57 0.75
C LEU A 4 -6.16 -1.38 -0.01
N LEU A 5 -4.90 -1.48 -0.41
CA LEU A 5 -4.21 -0.49 -1.22
C LEU A 5 -3.91 -1.05 -2.60
N SER A 6 -4.09 -0.23 -3.64
CA SER A 6 -3.58 -0.55 -4.97
C SER A 6 -2.15 -0.06 -5.08
N ILE A 7 -1.22 -0.96 -5.42
CA ILE A 7 0.19 -0.64 -5.55
C ILE A 7 0.69 -1.20 -6.88
N ARG A 8 1.49 -0.42 -7.60
CA ARG A 8 2.04 -0.83 -8.89
C ARG A 8 3.05 -1.96 -8.73
N PRO A 9 3.16 -2.87 -9.71
CA PRO A 9 4.06 -4.03 -9.61
C PRO A 9 5.51 -3.66 -9.29
N PHE A 10 6.04 -2.58 -9.87
CA PHE A 10 7.41 -2.14 -9.58
C PHE A 10 7.61 -1.88 -8.09
N TYR A 11 6.66 -1.18 -7.44
CA TYR A 11 6.77 -0.85 -6.03
C TYR A 11 6.47 -2.04 -5.13
N VAL A 12 5.57 -2.94 -5.56
CA VAL A 12 5.33 -4.20 -4.83
C VAL A 12 6.63 -4.99 -4.73
N LYS A 13 7.35 -5.12 -5.82
CA LYS A 13 8.64 -5.81 -5.85
C LYS A 13 9.62 -5.18 -4.86
N GLU A 14 9.72 -3.86 -4.84
CA GLU A 14 10.60 -3.14 -3.93
C GLU A 14 10.21 -3.35 -2.46
N ILE A 15 8.90 -3.39 -2.18
CA ILE A 15 8.41 -3.67 -0.82
C ILE A 15 8.79 -5.09 -0.41
N LEU A 16 8.56 -6.08 -1.28
CA LEU A 16 8.86 -7.47 -0.97
C LEU A 16 10.35 -7.72 -0.81
N GLN A 17 11.20 -6.99 -1.52
CA GLN A 17 12.65 -7.12 -1.40
C GLN A 17 13.22 -6.37 -0.19
N GLY A 18 12.42 -5.53 0.45
CA GLY A 18 12.87 -4.76 1.60
C GLY A 18 13.61 -3.47 1.26
N THR A 19 13.71 -3.11 -0.02
CA THR A 19 14.35 -1.86 -0.46
C THR A 19 13.43 -0.66 -0.31
N LYS A 20 12.11 -0.89 -0.37
CA LYS A 20 11.11 0.15 -0.12
C LYS A 20 10.52 -0.06 1.26
N LYS A 21 10.85 0.84 2.19
CA LYS A 21 10.38 0.79 3.57
C LYS A 21 9.32 1.85 3.88
N TYR A 22 8.97 2.66 2.90
CA TYR A 22 7.95 3.70 3.01
C TYR A 22 7.03 3.63 1.82
N GLU A 23 5.73 3.60 2.08
CA GLU A 23 4.70 3.69 1.06
C GLU A 23 4.12 5.10 1.08
N TYR A 24 4.30 5.83 -0.02
CA TYR A 24 3.89 7.23 -0.13
C TYR A 24 2.45 7.31 -0.59
N ARG A 25 1.65 8.10 0.12
CA ARG A 25 0.24 8.28 -0.20
C ARG A 25 -0.14 9.76 -0.14
N LYS A 26 -1.07 10.16 -1.02
CA LYS A 26 -1.65 11.50 -1.02
C LYS A 26 -2.73 11.62 0.04
N CYS A 27 -3.38 10.54 0.36
CA CYS A 27 -4.37 10.45 1.43
C CYS A 27 -4.26 9.11 2.13
N ILE A 28 -4.70 9.08 3.38
CA ILE A 28 -4.62 7.89 4.23
C ILE A 28 -5.98 7.63 4.88
N PRO A 29 -6.24 6.38 5.30
CA PRO A 29 -7.43 6.07 6.10
C PRO A 29 -7.47 6.90 7.38
N LYS A 30 -8.65 7.36 7.76
CA LYS A 30 -8.86 8.09 9.03
C LYS A 30 -8.83 7.18 10.22
N ASN A 31 -9.27 5.93 10.05
CA ASN A 31 -9.29 4.94 11.13
C ASN A 31 -7.95 4.24 11.23
N ILE A 32 -7.64 3.73 12.42
CA ILE A 32 -6.44 2.91 12.62
C ILE A 32 -6.57 1.63 11.81
N VAL A 33 -5.55 1.36 11.01
CA VAL A 33 -5.51 0.17 10.15
C VAL A 33 -4.50 -0.81 10.73
N ASN A 34 -4.93 -2.05 10.93
CA ASN A 34 -4.06 -3.10 11.45
C ASN A 34 -3.23 -3.74 10.35
N ARG A 35 -3.86 -4.04 9.21
CA ARG A 35 -3.21 -4.64 8.06
C ARG A 35 -3.56 -3.85 6.82
N TYR A 36 -2.52 -3.56 6.03
CA TYR A 36 -2.67 -2.97 4.70
C TYR A 36 -2.46 -4.07 3.68
N TYR A 37 -3.55 -4.63 3.18
CA TYR A 37 -3.49 -5.63 2.12
C TYR A 37 -3.08 -4.96 0.82
N ILE A 38 -2.28 -5.65 0.02
CA ILE A 38 -1.70 -5.13 -1.20
C ILE A 38 -2.40 -5.76 -2.40
N TYR A 39 -3.13 -4.94 -3.14
CA TYR A 39 -3.61 -5.30 -4.48
C TYR A 39 -2.53 -4.86 -5.47
N GLU A 40 -1.88 -5.82 -6.07
CA GLU A 40 -0.88 -5.54 -7.11
C GLU A 40 -1.61 -5.24 -8.40
N SER A 41 -1.45 -4.01 -8.92
CA SER A 41 -2.22 -3.54 -10.05
C SER A 41 -1.81 -4.19 -11.36
N ASN A 42 -2.48 -3.80 -12.45
CA ASN A 42 -2.27 -4.37 -13.78
C ASN A 42 -0.77 -4.49 -14.11
N PRO A 43 -0.29 -5.63 -14.66
CA PRO A 43 -1.07 -6.75 -15.21
C PRO A 43 -1.40 -7.88 -14.21
N VAL A 44 -0.89 -7.82 -12.98
CA VAL A 44 -1.03 -8.92 -12.02
C VAL A 44 -2.46 -9.07 -11.52
N GLN A 45 -3.07 -7.98 -11.05
CA GLN A 45 -4.48 -7.91 -10.61
C GLN A 45 -4.82 -8.96 -9.55
N ARG A 46 -3.97 -9.06 -8.53
CA ARG A 46 -4.13 -10.02 -7.43
C ARG A 46 -3.80 -9.35 -6.10
N ILE A 47 -4.39 -9.85 -5.03
CA ILE A 47 -3.98 -9.48 -3.67
C ILE A 47 -2.87 -10.43 -3.24
N ILE A 48 -1.67 -9.89 -3.01
CA ILE A 48 -0.46 -10.69 -2.89
C ILE A 48 0.03 -10.85 -1.46
N GLY A 49 -0.51 -10.10 -0.53
CA GLY A 49 -0.09 -10.12 0.85
C GLY A 49 -0.55 -8.88 1.59
N TYR A 50 0.09 -8.58 2.70
CA TYR A 50 -0.17 -7.37 3.44
C TYR A 50 1.09 -6.89 4.15
N PHE A 51 1.07 -5.64 4.59
CA PHE A 51 2.09 -5.13 5.50
C PHE A 51 1.42 -4.48 6.70
N THR A 52 2.20 -4.37 7.78
CA THR A 52 1.82 -3.58 8.95
C THR A 52 2.59 -2.27 8.94
N CYS A 53 2.02 -1.24 9.52
CA CYS A 53 2.60 0.09 9.53
C CYS A 53 3.04 0.45 10.94
N GLN A 54 4.31 0.86 11.09
CA GLN A 54 4.85 1.25 12.37
C GLN A 54 4.30 2.61 12.81
N ASN A 55 4.35 3.59 11.89
CA ASN A 55 3.74 4.89 12.07
C ASN A 55 3.57 5.57 10.71
N ILE A 56 2.87 6.69 10.69
CA ILE A 56 2.64 7.46 9.48
C ILE A 56 3.30 8.82 9.65
N LEU A 57 4.22 9.15 8.75
CA LEU A 57 4.82 10.47 8.68
C LEU A 57 3.95 11.38 7.85
N SER A 58 3.79 12.62 8.30
CA SER A 58 3.02 13.64 7.59
C SER A 58 3.78 14.96 7.64
N ASP A 59 4.09 15.51 6.48
CA ASP A 59 4.84 16.76 6.36
C ASP A 59 4.77 17.24 4.90
N THR A 60 5.53 18.30 4.60
CA THR A 60 5.69 18.77 3.22
C THR A 60 6.41 17.69 2.39
N PRO A 61 6.19 17.68 1.06
CA PRO A 61 6.87 16.72 0.19
C PRO A 61 8.39 16.73 0.37
N MET A 62 9.00 17.89 0.48
CA MET A 62 10.46 17.98 0.62
C MET A 62 10.95 17.42 1.95
N ASN A 63 10.24 17.73 3.06
CA ASN A 63 10.62 17.20 4.37
C ASN A 63 10.47 15.69 4.42
N ILE A 64 9.40 15.15 3.86
CA ILE A 64 9.20 13.70 3.79
C ILE A 64 10.30 13.06 2.93
N TRP A 65 10.61 13.66 1.77
CA TRP A 65 11.69 13.14 0.93
C TRP A 65 13.02 13.06 1.70
N ASN A 66 13.38 14.13 2.37
CA ASN A 66 14.65 14.20 3.12
C ASN A 66 14.73 13.14 4.23
N GLN A 67 13.59 12.81 4.84
CA GLN A 67 13.54 11.82 5.92
C GLN A 67 13.54 10.38 5.42
N THR A 68 13.03 10.13 4.20
CA THR A 68 12.65 8.78 3.79
C THR A 68 13.33 8.30 2.50
N CYS A 69 13.97 9.18 1.74
CA CYS A 69 14.43 8.87 0.37
C CYS A 69 15.38 7.66 0.29
N LYS A 70 16.17 7.41 1.33
CA LYS A 70 17.12 6.29 1.33
C LYS A 70 16.43 4.95 1.17
N TYR A 71 15.20 4.82 1.70
CA TYR A 71 14.41 3.59 1.64
C TYR A 71 13.03 3.82 1.01
N GLY A 72 12.94 4.85 0.16
CA GLY A 72 11.67 5.18 -0.46
C GLY A 72 11.31 4.31 -1.66
N GLY A 73 12.30 3.69 -2.28
CA GLY A 73 12.08 2.81 -3.43
C GLY A 73 11.50 3.52 -4.65
N ILE A 74 11.74 4.82 -4.78
CA ILE A 74 11.22 5.65 -5.87
C ILE A 74 12.27 6.71 -6.21
N SER A 75 12.40 7.05 -7.49
CA SER A 75 13.29 8.12 -7.91
C SER A 75 12.75 9.48 -7.47
N TYR A 76 13.64 10.46 -7.30
CA TYR A 76 13.25 11.82 -6.95
C TYR A 76 12.32 12.41 -8.00
N PHE A 77 12.60 12.14 -9.28
CA PHE A 77 11.77 12.61 -10.39
C PHE A 77 10.32 12.09 -10.26
N ASP A 78 10.16 10.79 -10.06
CA ASP A 78 8.84 10.18 -9.91
C ASP A 78 8.14 10.64 -8.64
N TYR A 79 8.89 10.80 -7.55
CA TYR A 79 8.36 11.32 -6.30
C TYR A 79 7.80 12.73 -6.48
N GLN A 80 8.57 13.64 -7.09
CA GLN A 80 8.12 15.00 -7.36
C GLN A 80 6.89 15.02 -8.26
N LYS A 81 6.87 14.18 -9.29
CA LYS A 81 5.74 14.06 -10.20
C LYS A 81 4.50 13.58 -9.46
N TYR A 82 4.65 12.60 -8.58
CA TYR A 82 3.54 12.04 -7.80
C TYR A 82 2.91 13.09 -6.87
N PHE A 83 3.74 13.89 -6.21
CA PHE A 83 3.27 14.90 -5.26
C PHE A 83 3.17 16.30 -5.82
N ARG A 84 3.15 16.45 -7.14
CA ARG A 84 3.03 17.76 -7.78
C ARG A 84 1.79 18.50 -7.27
N ASN A 85 1.98 19.78 -6.92
CA ASN A 85 0.92 20.68 -6.42
C ASN A 85 0.29 20.22 -5.10
N ARG A 86 1.04 19.46 -4.31
CA ARG A 86 0.61 19.05 -2.96
C ARG A 86 1.46 19.77 -1.92
N ASP A 87 0.79 20.27 -0.87
CA ASP A 87 1.47 20.91 0.25
C ASP A 87 1.83 19.93 1.36
N SER A 88 1.14 18.80 1.40
CA SER A 88 1.37 17.76 2.39
C SER A 88 1.35 16.39 1.75
N THR A 89 2.11 15.49 2.34
CA THR A 89 2.22 14.10 1.90
C THR A 89 2.24 13.19 3.11
N TYR A 90 1.99 11.90 2.86
CA TYR A 90 2.04 10.87 3.89
C TYR A 90 3.02 9.78 3.47
N ALA A 91 3.79 9.31 4.44
CA ALA A 91 4.64 8.14 4.26
C ALA A 91 4.30 7.11 5.33
N LEU A 92 3.80 5.97 4.90
CA LEU A 92 3.52 4.85 5.78
C LEU A 92 4.83 4.10 6.01
N LYS A 93 5.31 4.10 7.24
CA LYS A 93 6.54 3.38 7.59
C LYS A 93 6.20 1.90 7.75
N ILE A 94 6.68 1.10 6.81
CA ILE A 94 6.39 -0.34 6.76
C ILE A 94 7.16 -1.02 7.89
N ASP A 95 6.45 -1.81 8.70
CA ASP A 95 7.04 -2.57 9.81
C ASP A 95 7.33 -4.00 9.35
N ALA A 96 6.29 -4.77 9.05
CA ALA A 96 6.43 -6.16 8.64
C ALA A 96 5.67 -6.39 7.34
N VAL A 97 6.20 -7.28 6.48
CA VAL A 97 5.61 -7.62 5.19
C VAL A 97 5.35 -9.12 5.16
N TYR A 98 4.13 -9.49 4.75
CA TYR A 98 3.71 -10.89 4.65
C TYR A 98 3.22 -11.14 3.24
N SER A 99 3.87 -12.07 2.55
CA SER A 99 3.51 -12.47 1.19
C SER A 99 2.73 -13.78 1.24
N PHE A 100 1.58 -13.82 0.55
CA PHE A 100 0.81 -15.07 0.47
C PHE A 100 1.55 -16.09 -0.39
N SER A 101 1.47 -17.37 0.00
CA SER A 101 2.02 -18.45 -0.82
C SER A 101 1.28 -18.55 -2.17
N THR A 102 -0.02 -18.28 -2.16
CA THR A 102 -0.84 -18.21 -3.37
C THR A 102 -1.58 -16.88 -3.37
N PRO A 103 -1.34 -16.00 -4.35
CA PRO A 103 -2.08 -14.75 -4.46
C PRO A 103 -3.58 -14.98 -4.52
N VAL A 104 -4.34 -14.08 -3.93
CA VAL A 104 -5.80 -14.15 -3.92
C VAL A 104 -6.35 -13.40 -5.13
N ASN A 105 -7.23 -14.06 -5.88
CA ASN A 105 -7.93 -13.43 -7.00
C ASN A 105 -9.19 -12.73 -6.49
N PRO A 106 -9.19 -11.39 -6.40
CA PRO A 106 -10.37 -10.68 -5.87
C PRO A 106 -11.52 -10.63 -6.87
N TRP A 107 -11.25 -10.86 -8.16
CA TRP A 107 -12.22 -10.71 -9.23
C TRP A 107 -13.29 -11.80 -9.23
N ILE A 108 -13.04 -12.91 -8.55
CA ILE A 108 -14.06 -13.96 -8.41
C ILE A 108 -15.14 -13.61 -7.37
N TYR A 109 -14.94 -12.54 -6.62
CA TYR A 109 -15.88 -12.07 -5.61
C TYR A 109 -16.75 -10.97 -6.20
N ASP A 110 -18.04 -10.99 -5.82
CA ASP A 110 -19.03 -10.08 -6.38
C ASP A 110 -18.67 -8.62 -6.11
N LYS A 111 -18.84 -7.77 -7.13
CA LYS A 111 -18.67 -6.31 -7.06
C LYS A 111 -17.29 -5.86 -6.62
N PHE A 112 -16.24 -6.61 -6.94
CA PHE A 112 -14.89 -6.14 -6.65
C PHE A 112 -14.47 -5.07 -7.66
N TYR A 113 -13.94 -3.96 -7.13
CA TYR A 113 -13.27 -2.92 -7.92
C TYR A 113 -11.96 -2.57 -7.21
N PRO A 114 -10.84 -2.49 -7.96
CA PRO A 114 -9.59 -2.05 -7.33
C PRO A 114 -9.72 -0.60 -6.87
N PRO A 115 -9.28 -0.27 -5.66
CA PRO A 115 -9.33 1.10 -5.18
C PRO A 115 -8.36 1.98 -5.98
N GLN A 116 -8.73 3.24 -6.20
CA GLN A 116 -7.79 4.21 -6.78
C GLN A 116 -6.70 4.59 -5.78
N SER A 117 -7.04 4.62 -4.51
CA SER A 117 -6.11 4.85 -3.41
C SER A 117 -6.23 3.72 -2.40
N PHE A 118 -7.24 3.76 -1.55
CA PHE A 118 -7.50 2.71 -0.57
C PHE A 118 -9.01 2.52 -0.37
N ILE A 119 -9.37 1.35 0.15
CA ILE A 119 -10.70 1.08 0.70
C ILE A 119 -10.54 0.34 2.02
N TYR A 120 -11.50 0.53 2.93
CA TYR A 120 -11.60 -0.34 4.09
C TYR A 120 -12.20 -1.67 3.67
N LEU A 121 -11.62 -2.76 4.16
CA LEU A 121 -12.16 -4.08 3.91
C LEU A 121 -13.34 -4.31 4.84
N LYS A 122 -14.48 -4.65 4.24
CA LYS A 122 -15.73 -4.92 4.95
C LYS A 122 -15.95 -6.42 5.05
N GLU A 123 -16.76 -6.82 6.03
CA GLU A 123 -17.18 -8.21 6.16
C GLU A 123 -17.75 -8.72 4.84
N GLY A 124 -17.42 -9.95 4.50
CA GLY A 124 -17.85 -10.60 3.29
C GLY A 124 -16.86 -11.67 2.84
N ALA A 125 -17.19 -12.32 1.73
CA ALA A 125 -16.44 -13.49 1.26
C ALA A 125 -14.97 -13.18 0.97
N LEU A 126 -14.68 -12.02 0.36
CA LEU A 126 -13.29 -11.65 0.08
C LEU A 126 -12.49 -11.48 1.36
N TYR A 127 -13.02 -10.73 2.33
CA TYR A 127 -12.32 -10.49 3.58
C TYR A 127 -12.12 -11.79 4.37
N GLU A 128 -13.12 -12.66 4.38
CA GLU A 128 -13.00 -13.99 4.99
C GLU A 128 -11.88 -14.79 4.35
N LYS A 129 -11.77 -14.74 3.02
CA LYS A 129 -10.68 -15.42 2.31
C LYS A 129 -9.32 -14.84 2.71
N LEU A 130 -9.20 -13.52 2.75
CA LEU A 130 -7.94 -12.86 3.12
C LEU A 130 -7.52 -13.23 4.55
N CYS A 131 -8.45 -13.29 5.47
CA CYS A 131 -8.15 -13.71 6.85
C CYS A 131 -7.73 -15.17 6.92
N SER A 132 -8.23 -16.01 6.04
CA SER A 132 -7.92 -17.45 6.05
C SER A 132 -6.53 -17.79 5.54
N VAL A 133 -5.92 -16.94 4.73
CA VAL A 133 -4.60 -17.19 4.12
C VAL A 133 -3.44 -16.48 4.83
N VAL A 134 -3.74 -15.84 5.93
CA VAL A 134 -2.75 -15.15 6.77
C VAL A 134 -2.02 -16.13 7.67
#